data_9d772d62f258e50a68ee47bcfd30abc1
#
_entry.id   9d772d62f258e50a68ee47bcfd30abc1
#
_cell.length_a   1.000
_cell.length_b   1.000
_cell.length_c   1.000
_cell.angle_alpha   90.00
_cell.angle_beta   90.00
_cell.angle_gamma   90.00
#
_symmetry.space_group_name_H-M   'P 1'
#
loop_
_entity.id
_entity.type
_entity.pdbx_description
1 polymer ?
#
loop_
_entity_poly.entity_id
_entity_poly.type
_entity_poly.pdbx_seq_one_letter_code
_entity_poly.pdbx_strand_id
1 'polypeptide(L)'
;MPANAADQTAELLLNPRRRILDLSIAIENDIASDPEPYRPEVTYHRHDGTHDQLMPFFPGLEKNDLPDGEAWAVEELHLNTHNGTHMDAPWHYHSTMDGGERAWTIDEAPLDWCFRPGVKLDFRAFDDGYVASAADVEAELARIGHELQPLDIVVVNTSAGAAYGEDDYIHRGCGMGREATLYLTERGVRVVGTDAWSWDAPFLHTARKFAETRDPSIVWEGHKAGREIGYFQMEKLHRLQELPGNGFEICCFPVKIKGASAGWTRAVAILA
;
A
#
# COMPACT_ATOMS: atom_id res chain seq x y z
N MET A 1 -29.66 12.81 20.63
CA MET A 1 -29.33 12.85 19.18
C MET A 1 -27.94 12.27 19.05
N PRO A 2 -27.68 11.29 18.17
CA PRO A 2 -26.30 10.81 17.97
C PRO A 2 -25.46 11.96 17.45
N ALA A 3 -24.24 12.10 17.96
CA ALA A 3 -23.28 13.10 17.49
C ALA A 3 -23.07 12.96 15.97
N ASN A 4 -22.98 14.09 15.29
CA ASN A 4 -22.80 14.14 13.83
C ASN A 4 -21.41 13.55 13.51
N ALA A 5 -21.29 12.81 12.41
CA ALA A 5 -20.03 12.19 11.97
C ALA A 5 -18.85 13.20 11.87
N ALA A 6 -19.15 14.47 11.55
CA ALA A 6 -18.17 15.55 11.54
C ALA A 6 -17.63 15.89 12.95
N ASP A 7 -18.48 15.84 13.98
CA ASP A 7 -18.08 16.07 15.38
C ASP A 7 -17.23 14.90 15.90
N GLN A 8 -17.55 13.68 15.52
CA GLN A 8 -16.74 12.51 15.86
C GLN A 8 -15.34 12.57 15.23
N THR A 9 -15.23 13.01 13.97
CA THR A 9 -13.94 13.15 13.29
C THR A 9 -13.07 14.23 13.93
N ALA A 10 -13.65 15.37 14.35
CA ALA A 10 -12.92 16.44 15.03
C ALA A 10 -12.44 16.02 16.43
N GLU A 11 -13.28 15.30 17.17
CA GLU A 11 -12.94 14.76 18.50
C GLU A 11 -11.84 13.69 18.39
N LEU A 12 -11.87 12.90 17.32
CA LEU A 12 -10.88 11.90 16.96
C LEU A 12 -9.49 12.50 16.70
N LEU A 13 -9.40 13.60 15.97
CA LEU A 13 -8.14 14.25 15.61
C LEU A 13 -7.48 15.01 16.77
N LEU A 14 -8.26 15.44 17.77
CA LEU A 14 -7.81 16.26 18.89
C LEU A 14 -7.54 15.47 20.18
N ASN A 15 -7.78 14.14 20.19
CA ASN A 15 -7.54 13.32 21.36
C ASN A 15 -6.03 13.05 21.55
N PRO A 16 -5.36 13.62 22.57
CA PRO A 16 -3.91 13.44 22.79
C PRO A 16 -3.50 12.01 23.16
N ARG A 17 -4.46 11.10 23.38
CA ARG A 17 -4.21 9.68 23.68
C ARG A 17 -4.11 8.83 22.43
N ARG A 18 -4.44 9.38 21.24
CA ARG A 18 -4.34 8.64 19.99
C ARG A 18 -2.89 8.41 19.58
N ARG A 19 -2.57 7.17 19.30
CA ARG A 19 -1.27 6.78 18.76
C ARG A 19 -1.37 6.63 17.25
N ILE A 20 -0.48 7.31 16.52
CA ILE A 20 -0.31 7.08 15.09
C ILE A 20 0.77 6.01 14.91
N LEU A 21 0.43 4.95 14.21
CA LEU A 21 1.35 3.89 13.81
C LEU A 21 1.64 4.03 12.33
N ASP A 22 2.92 4.17 11.98
CA ASP A 22 3.38 4.19 10.60
C ASP A 22 3.32 2.77 10.01
N LEU A 23 2.57 2.62 8.93
CA LEU A 23 2.40 1.36 8.21
C LEU A 23 3.20 1.30 6.91
N SER A 24 4.14 2.23 6.70
CA SER A 24 4.88 2.34 5.45
C SER A 24 6.34 1.93 5.62
N ILE A 25 6.89 1.30 4.59
CA ILE A 25 8.34 1.11 4.46
C ILE A 25 8.99 2.37 3.92
N ALA A 26 10.28 2.57 4.20
CA ALA A 26 11.06 3.63 3.57
C ALA A 26 11.33 3.31 2.09
N ILE A 27 11.47 4.36 1.28
CA ILE A 27 12.10 4.25 -0.03
C ILE A 27 13.59 4.49 0.19
N GLU A 28 14.39 3.47 -0.04
CA GLU A 28 15.82 3.49 0.27
C GLU A 28 16.62 2.61 -0.68
N ASN A 29 17.91 2.91 -0.77
CA ASN A 29 18.86 2.08 -1.49
C ASN A 29 19.14 0.77 -0.72
N ASP A 30 19.67 -0.22 -1.42
CA ASP A 30 20.29 -1.44 -0.86
C ASP A 30 19.33 -2.38 -0.09
N ILE A 31 18.04 -2.13 -0.11
CA ILE A 31 17.03 -3.03 0.45
C ILE A 31 16.37 -3.85 -0.66
N ALA A 32 16.28 -5.16 -0.44
CA ALA A 32 15.63 -6.10 -1.37
C ALA A 32 14.09 -6.02 -1.32
N SER A 33 13.54 -4.81 -1.52
CA SER A 33 12.08 -4.57 -1.52
C SER A 33 11.42 -4.88 -2.85
N ASP A 34 12.21 -4.92 -3.92
CA ASP A 34 11.77 -5.12 -5.30
C ASP A 34 12.78 -5.96 -6.08
N PRO A 35 12.34 -6.71 -7.13
CA PRO A 35 13.25 -7.45 -8.00
C PRO A 35 14.16 -6.49 -8.78
N GLU A 36 15.39 -6.91 -9.03
CA GLU A 36 16.21 -6.28 -10.08
C GLU A 36 15.51 -6.41 -11.46
N PRO A 37 15.46 -5.39 -12.31
CA PRO A 37 16.06 -4.03 -12.21
C PRO A 37 15.08 -2.97 -11.69
N TYR A 38 14.05 -3.35 -10.93
CA TYR A 38 12.96 -2.47 -10.50
C TYR A 38 13.20 -1.83 -9.12
N ARG A 39 14.40 -2.00 -8.55
CA ARG A 39 14.76 -1.39 -7.25
C ARG A 39 14.77 0.13 -7.33
N PRO A 40 14.35 0.81 -6.27
CA PRO A 40 14.48 2.26 -6.18
C PRO A 40 15.95 2.69 -6.17
N GLU A 41 16.24 3.87 -6.74
CA GLU A 41 17.55 4.52 -6.66
C GLU A 41 17.37 5.93 -6.12
N VAL A 42 18.07 6.26 -5.05
CA VAL A 42 18.08 7.57 -4.39
C VAL A 42 19.49 8.14 -4.44
N THR A 43 19.66 9.27 -5.14
CA THR A 43 20.91 10.02 -5.16
C THR A 43 20.80 11.21 -4.22
N TYR A 44 21.67 11.26 -3.20
CA TYR A 44 21.67 12.30 -2.18
C TYR A 44 22.67 13.42 -2.52
N HIS A 45 22.19 14.65 -2.62
CA HIS A 45 23.01 15.84 -2.71
C HIS A 45 22.96 16.58 -1.36
N ARG A 46 24.08 16.61 -0.65
CA ARG A 46 24.17 17.13 0.71
C ARG A 46 24.55 18.59 0.73
N HIS A 47 24.33 19.26 1.84
CA HIS A 47 24.50 20.69 2.05
C HIS A 47 25.87 21.22 1.63
N ASP A 48 26.93 20.46 1.88
CA ASP A 48 28.33 20.84 1.59
C ASP A 48 28.69 20.78 0.08
N GLY A 49 27.85 20.10 -0.73
CA GLY A 49 28.04 19.89 -2.16
C GLY A 49 27.11 20.67 -3.08
N THR A 50 26.12 21.41 -2.54
CA THR A 50 25.04 22.02 -3.36
C THR A 50 25.13 23.54 -3.50
N HIS A 51 26.17 24.19 -2.96
CA HIS A 51 26.38 25.63 -3.10
C HIS A 51 26.42 26.05 -4.59
N ASP A 52 27.01 25.27 -5.47
CA ASP A 52 27.04 25.54 -6.92
C ASP A 52 25.66 25.52 -7.59
N GLN A 53 24.68 24.85 -6.98
CA GLN A 53 23.28 24.85 -7.42
C GLN A 53 22.54 26.12 -6.95
N LEU A 54 22.92 26.68 -5.79
CA LEU A 54 22.28 27.86 -5.21
C LEU A 54 22.81 29.16 -5.83
N MET A 55 24.13 29.27 -6.03
CA MET A 55 24.81 30.52 -6.47
C MET A 55 24.24 31.12 -7.76
N PRO A 56 23.81 30.37 -8.79
CA PRO A 56 23.20 30.94 -9.99
C PRO A 56 21.94 31.78 -9.75
N PHE A 57 21.23 31.56 -8.65
CA PHE A 57 20.04 32.33 -8.28
C PHE A 57 20.40 33.68 -7.64
N PHE A 58 21.66 33.87 -7.17
CA PHE A 58 22.13 35.04 -6.44
C PHE A 58 23.45 35.51 -7.03
N PRO A 59 23.46 36.29 -8.16
CA PRO A 59 24.68 36.73 -8.80
C PRO A 59 25.61 37.46 -7.85
N GLY A 60 26.84 37.00 -7.71
CA GLY A 60 27.85 37.55 -6.81
C GLY A 60 27.90 36.90 -5.42
N LEU A 61 27.00 35.96 -5.11
CA LEU A 61 27.08 35.14 -3.90
C LEU A 61 28.24 34.17 -4.03
N GLU A 62 29.09 34.11 -3.01
CA GLU A 62 30.18 33.12 -2.92
C GLU A 62 29.88 32.10 -1.81
N LYS A 63 30.53 30.93 -1.89
CA LYS A 63 30.36 29.87 -0.89
C LYS A 63 30.59 30.36 0.55
N ASN A 64 31.56 31.25 0.76
CA ASN A 64 31.91 31.80 2.07
C ASN A 64 30.89 32.78 2.60
N ASP A 65 29.94 33.25 1.80
CA ASP A 65 28.85 34.13 2.25
C ASP A 65 27.72 33.30 2.89
N LEU A 66 27.72 31.98 2.68
CA LEU A 66 26.75 31.08 3.28
C LEU A 66 27.19 30.63 4.68
N PRO A 67 26.26 30.45 5.61
CA PRO A 67 26.56 29.87 6.90
C PRO A 67 27.30 28.53 6.76
N ASP A 68 28.49 28.42 7.32
CA ASP A 68 29.39 27.26 7.20
C ASP A 68 29.70 26.81 5.76
N GLY A 69 29.42 27.65 4.75
CA GLY A 69 29.57 27.35 3.34
C GLY A 69 28.56 26.33 2.83
N GLU A 70 27.45 26.13 3.53
CA GLU A 70 26.43 25.14 3.23
C GLU A 70 25.22 25.75 2.47
N ALA A 71 24.64 24.96 1.56
CA ALA A 71 23.40 25.28 0.88
C ALA A 71 22.30 24.29 1.26
N TRP A 72 21.37 23.99 0.37
CA TRP A 72 20.29 23.02 0.61
C TRP A 72 20.76 21.57 0.47
N ALA A 73 19.98 20.64 1.02
CA ALA A 73 20.04 19.24 0.62
C ALA A 73 18.87 18.94 -0.34
N VAL A 74 19.11 18.08 -1.33
CA VAL A 74 18.10 17.63 -2.28
C VAL A 74 18.42 16.23 -2.76
N GLU A 75 17.37 15.44 -3.05
CA GLU A 75 17.49 14.09 -3.54
C GLU A 75 16.91 13.97 -4.94
N GLU A 76 17.61 13.22 -5.78
CA GLU A 76 17.10 12.76 -7.07
C GLU A 76 16.67 11.31 -6.94
N LEU A 77 15.45 11.01 -7.42
CA LEU A 77 14.83 9.71 -7.27
C LEU A 77 14.59 9.09 -8.65
N HIS A 78 15.07 7.86 -8.85
CA HIS A 78 14.67 7.03 -9.98
C HIS A 78 13.79 5.90 -9.46
N LEU A 79 12.49 6.04 -9.68
CA LEU A 79 11.45 5.18 -9.10
C LEU A 79 10.41 4.83 -10.16
N ASN A 80 9.76 3.67 -9.98
CA ASN A 80 8.43 3.45 -10.54
C ASN A 80 7.36 3.66 -9.47
N THR A 81 6.11 3.81 -9.87
CA THR A 81 4.99 4.11 -8.97
C THR A 81 4.65 2.98 -8.01
N HIS A 82 5.23 1.79 -8.22
CA HIS A 82 5.04 0.60 -7.39
C HIS A 82 6.20 0.33 -6.43
N ASN A 83 7.22 1.22 -6.33
CA ASN A 83 8.25 1.11 -5.32
C ASN A 83 7.75 1.58 -3.94
N GLY A 84 8.30 0.99 -2.87
CA GLY A 84 7.90 1.33 -1.51
C GLY A 84 6.44 1.03 -1.20
N THR A 85 5.91 1.57 -0.11
CA THR A 85 4.47 1.49 0.17
C THR A 85 3.70 2.39 -0.79
N HIS A 86 2.82 1.80 -1.57
CA HIS A 86 2.05 2.48 -2.60
C HIS A 86 0.61 1.98 -2.64
N MET A 87 -0.23 2.68 -3.38
CA MET A 87 -1.60 2.30 -3.67
C MET A 87 -1.77 2.14 -5.17
N ASP A 88 -2.25 0.97 -5.59
CA ASP A 88 -2.62 0.67 -6.95
C ASP A 88 -4.04 1.11 -7.25
N ALA A 89 -4.23 1.64 -8.45
CA ALA A 89 -5.54 1.97 -8.99
C ALA A 89 -6.08 0.84 -9.88
N PRO A 90 -7.39 0.77 -10.13
CA PRO A 90 -7.99 -0.18 -11.06
C PRO A 90 -7.31 -0.22 -12.44
N TRP A 91 -6.77 0.91 -12.90
CA TRP A 91 -6.01 1.00 -14.17
C TRP A 91 -4.76 0.11 -14.20
N HIS A 92 -4.22 -0.25 -13.04
CA HIS A 92 -3.12 -1.19 -12.95
C HIS A 92 -3.56 -2.61 -13.33
N TYR A 93 -4.76 -2.99 -12.92
CA TYR A 93 -5.26 -4.37 -13.06
C TYR A 93 -5.78 -4.67 -14.46
N HIS A 94 -6.50 -3.70 -15.03
CA HIS A 94 -7.12 -3.84 -16.35
C HIS A 94 -7.53 -2.47 -16.90
N SER A 95 -7.78 -2.38 -18.20
CA SER A 95 -8.27 -1.14 -18.85
C SER A 95 -9.74 -0.82 -18.54
N THR A 96 -10.50 -1.80 -18.02
CA THR A 96 -11.91 -1.65 -17.62
C THR A 96 -12.17 -2.20 -16.23
N MET A 97 -13.19 -1.67 -15.55
CA MET A 97 -13.73 -2.10 -14.26
C MET A 97 -15.26 -2.06 -14.29
N ASP A 98 -15.94 -2.52 -13.22
CA ASP A 98 -17.39 -2.36 -12.99
C ASP A 98 -18.27 -2.74 -14.21
N GLY A 99 -17.97 -3.89 -14.80
CA GLY A 99 -18.78 -4.41 -15.93
C GLY A 99 -18.48 -3.74 -17.28
N GLY A 100 -17.33 -3.06 -17.44
CA GLY A 100 -16.86 -2.53 -18.71
C GLY A 100 -16.62 -1.03 -18.75
N GLU A 101 -16.85 -0.32 -17.63
CA GLU A 101 -16.45 1.07 -17.48
C GLU A 101 -14.93 1.23 -17.58
N ARG A 102 -14.46 2.41 -18.01
CA ARG A 102 -13.01 2.70 -18.01
C ARG A 102 -12.45 2.61 -16.58
N ALA A 103 -11.40 1.85 -16.40
CA ALA A 103 -10.73 1.76 -15.11
C ALA A 103 -10.17 3.13 -14.66
N TRP A 104 -10.29 3.43 -13.37
CA TRP A 104 -9.79 4.68 -12.78
C TRP A 104 -8.29 4.64 -12.60
N THR A 105 -7.66 5.79 -12.82
CA THR A 105 -6.25 6.03 -12.52
C THR A 105 -6.10 6.56 -11.09
N ILE A 106 -4.86 6.58 -10.57
CA ILE A 106 -4.64 6.93 -9.16
C ILE A 106 -5.05 8.36 -8.79
N ASP A 107 -4.99 9.28 -9.73
CA ASP A 107 -5.40 10.66 -9.50
C ASP A 107 -6.92 10.85 -9.45
N GLU A 108 -7.67 9.81 -9.78
CA GLU A 108 -9.14 9.73 -9.69
C GLU A 108 -9.62 9.06 -8.39
N ALA A 109 -8.71 8.57 -7.53
CA ALA A 109 -9.06 7.92 -6.27
C ALA A 109 -9.95 8.82 -5.40
N PRO A 110 -11.16 8.36 -4.99
CA PRO A 110 -12.02 9.14 -4.11
C PRO A 110 -11.36 9.29 -2.73
N LEU A 111 -11.13 10.53 -2.30
CA LEU A 111 -10.45 10.81 -1.03
C LEU A 111 -11.20 10.25 0.17
N ASP A 112 -12.53 10.23 0.10
CA ASP A 112 -13.36 9.64 1.15
C ASP A 112 -13.13 8.13 1.38
N TRP A 113 -12.50 7.44 0.43
CA TRP A 113 -12.15 6.03 0.59
C TRP A 113 -10.81 5.85 1.30
N CYS A 114 -9.96 6.89 1.31
CA CYS A 114 -8.59 6.81 1.81
C CYS A 114 -8.44 7.09 3.31
N PHE A 115 -9.52 7.41 4.01
CA PHE A 115 -9.53 7.59 5.46
C PHE A 115 -10.80 6.99 6.07
N ARG A 116 -10.69 5.74 6.54
CA ARG A 116 -11.84 4.94 6.99
C ARG A 116 -11.45 4.00 8.15
N PRO A 117 -12.45 3.40 8.81
CA PRO A 117 -12.20 2.31 9.76
C PRO A 117 -11.36 1.21 9.14
N GLY A 118 -10.39 0.71 9.90
CA GLY A 118 -9.48 -0.35 9.49
C GLY A 118 -9.87 -1.70 10.07
N VAL A 119 -9.71 -2.75 9.26
CA VAL A 119 -9.89 -4.15 9.64
C VAL A 119 -8.63 -4.92 9.24
N LYS A 120 -8.05 -5.65 10.18
CA LYS A 120 -6.87 -6.49 9.90
C LYS A 120 -7.25 -7.96 9.90
N LEU A 121 -6.98 -8.65 8.80
CA LEU A 121 -7.00 -10.10 8.69
C LEU A 121 -5.60 -10.64 8.96
N ASP A 122 -5.48 -11.60 9.89
CA ASP A 122 -4.20 -12.19 10.29
C ASP A 122 -3.98 -13.55 9.61
N PHE A 123 -3.29 -13.54 8.50
CA PHE A 123 -2.99 -14.72 7.67
C PHE A 123 -1.52 -15.15 7.76
N ARG A 124 -0.80 -14.73 8.81
CA ARG A 124 0.61 -15.12 9.02
C ARG A 124 0.83 -16.62 9.19
N ALA A 125 -0.21 -17.36 9.54
CA ALA A 125 -0.15 -18.81 9.70
C ALA A 125 -0.28 -19.58 8.37
N PHE A 126 -0.65 -18.92 7.28
CA PHE A 126 -0.71 -19.54 5.97
C PHE A 126 0.70 -19.68 5.37
N ASP A 127 0.90 -20.77 4.64
CA ASP A 127 2.14 -21.03 3.93
C ASP A 127 2.40 -20.00 2.83
N ASP A 128 3.67 -19.78 2.51
CA ASP A 128 4.06 -18.94 1.40
C ASP A 128 3.49 -19.49 0.09
N GLY A 129 2.84 -18.63 -0.67
CA GLY A 129 2.17 -19.00 -1.93
C GLY A 129 0.78 -19.61 -1.77
N TYR A 130 0.26 -19.73 -0.54
CA TYR A 130 -1.15 -20.05 -0.33
C TYR A 130 -2.03 -18.96 -0.93
N VAL A 131 -3.16 -19.35 -1.54
CA VAL A 131 -4.15 -18.43 -2.09
C VAL A 131 -5.38 -18.46 -1.19
N ALA A 132 -5.58 -17.38 -0.43
CA ALA A 132 -6.70 -17.26 0.49
C ALA A 132 -8.04 -17.20 -0.26
N SER A 133 -9.01 -17.93 0.25
CA SER A 133 -10.37 -18.03 -0.27
C SER A 133 -11.34 -17.10 0.46
N ALA A 134 -12.56 -16.97 -0.05
CA ALA A 134 -13.66 -16.29 0.64
C ALA A 134 -13.94 -16.89 2.02
N ALA A 135 -13.84 -18.23 2.16
CA ALA A 135 -14.07 -18.92 3.43
C ALA A 135 -12.99 -18.57 4.47
N ASP A 136 -11.73 -18.38 4.06
CA ASP A 136 -10.65 -17.94 4.95
C ASP A 136 -10.92 -16.53 5.49
N VAL A 137 -11.38 -15.62 4.62
CA VAL A 137 -11.76 -14.25 5.02
C VAL A 137 -12.93 -14.29 6.01
N GLU A 138 -13.97 -15.08 5.73
CA GLU A 138 -15.13 -15.21 6.59
C GLU A 138 -14.76 -15.77 7.97
N ALA A 139 -13.92 -16.80 8.01
CA ALA A 139 -13.44 -17.40 9.24
C ALA A 139 -12.63 -16.40 10.08
N GLU A 140 -11.78 -15.59 9.46
CA GLU A 140 -10.98 -14.60 10.17
C GLU A 140 -11.84 -13.43 10.67
N LEU A 141 -12.80 -12.95 9.88
CA LEU A 141 -13.77 -11.94 10.33
C LEU A 141 -14.58 -12.41 11.53
N ALA A 142 -15.04 -13.67 11.51
CA ALA A 142 -15.72 -14.29 12.65
C ALA A 142 -14.80 -14.37 13.88
N ARG A 143 -13.53 -14.75 13.70
CA ARG A 143 -12.53 -14.83 14.78
C ARG A 143 -12.29 -13.48 15.47
N ILE A 144 -12.20 -12.39 14.69
CA ILE A 144 -12.01 -11.04 15.24
C ILE A 144 -13.31 -10.35 15.66
N GLY A 145 -14.47 -11.00 15.44
CA GLY A 145 -15.78 -10.48 15.81
C GLY A 145 -16.18 -9.21 15.03
N HIS A 146 -15.83 -9.14 13.74
CA HIS A 146 -16.13 -7.99 12.89
C HIS A 146 -17.07 -8.36 11.74
N GLU A 147 -18.08 -7.52 11.52
CA GLU A 147 -18.95 -7.53 10.34
C GLU A 147 -18.56 -6.37 9.42
N LEU A 148 -18.16 -6.69 8.20
CA LEU A 148 -17.70 -5.69 7.23
C LEU A 148 -18.76 -4.62 6.99
N GLN A 149 -18.33 -3.38 7.04
CA GLN A 149 -19.13 -2.23 6.67
C GLN A 149 -18.64 -1.67 5.33
N PRO A 150 -19.53 -1.08 4.52
CA PRO A 150 -19.13 -0.38 3.30
C PRO A 150 -18.01 0.65 3.59
N LEU A 151 -16.98 0.63 2.77
CA LEU A 151 -15.78 1.46 2.86
C LEU A 151 -14.83 1.14 4.03
N ASP A 152 -15.01 0.05 4.78
CA ASP A 152 -13.92 -0.44 5.63
C ASP A 152 -12.66 -0.62 4.78
N ILE A 153 -11.50 -0.22 5.32
CA ILE A 153 -10.20 -0.51 4.73
C ILE A 153 -9.69 -1.82 5.31
N VAL A 154 -9.54 -2.84 4.47
CA VAL A 154 -9.12 -4.17 4.92
C VAL A 154 -7.65 -4.39 4.61
N VAL A 155 -6.84 -4.69 5.65
CA VAL A 155 -5.42 -5.00 5.49
C VAL A 155 -5.13 -6.44 5.90
N VAL A 156 -4.29 -7.12 5.11
CA VAL A 156 -3.92 -8.51 5.31
C VAL A 156 -2.49 -8.59 5.81
N ASN A 157 -2.30 -9.12 7.01
CA ASN A 157 -1.01 -9.37 7.62
C ASN A 157 -0.57 -10.80 7.30
N THR A 158 0.50 -10.94 6.56
CA THR A 158 1.07 -12.21 6.10
C THR A 158 2.42 -12.51 6.76
N SER A 159 3.03 -13.65 6.45
CA SER A 159 4.42 -13.96 6.84
C SER A 159 5.44 -13.03 6.17
N ALA A 160 5.08 -12.37 5.06
CA ALA A 160 5.99 -11.49 4.30
C ALA A 160 6.44 -10.26 5.11
N GLY A 161 5.54 -9.69 5.94
CA GLY A 161 5.89 -8.52 6.75
C GLY A 161 7.09 -8.73 7.68
N ALA A 162 7.31 -9.96 8.15
CA ALA A 162 8.47 -10.31 8.98
C ALA A 162 9.75 -10.53 8.15
N ALA A 163 9.65 -10.73 6.84
CA ALA A 163 10.76 -10.96 5.92
C ALA A 163 11.19 -9.69 5.16
N TYR A 164 10.58 -8.54 5.44
CA TYR A 164 10.97 -7.30 4.79
C TYR A 164 12.46 -7.00 5.01
N GLY A 165 13.18 -6.74 3.92
CA GLY A 165 14.62 -6.52 3.91
C GLY A 165 15.47 -7.77 3.65
N GLU A 166 14.86 -8.96 3.67
CA GLU A 166 15.52 -10.21 3.28
C GLU A 166 15.42 -10.43 1.77
N ASP A 167 16.38 -11.13 1.19
CA ASP A 167 16.45 -11.36 -0.27
C ASP A 167 15.22 -12.12 -0.83
N ASP A 168 14.55 -12.91 0.01
CA ASP A 168 13.39 -13.71 -0.37
C ASP A 168 12.05 -13.04 -0.07
N TYR A 169 12.04 -11.81 0.44
CA TYR A 169 10.81 -11.07 0.78
C TYR A 169 9.75 -11.13 -0.32
N ILE A 170 10.14 -10.93 -1.58
CA ILE A 170 9.24 -10.94 -2.74
C ILE A 170 8.59 -12.32 -3.02
N HIS A 171 9.07 -13.37 -2.33
CA HIS A 171 8.58 -14.74 -2.46
C HIS A 171 7.79 -15.21 -1.23
N ARG A 172 7.66 -14.34 -0.22
CA ARG A 172 7.01 -14.65 1.07
C ARG A 172 5.56 -14.22 1.09
N GLY A 173 4.80 -14.87 1.95
CA GLY A 173 3.41 -14.57 2.23
C GLY A 173 2.41 -15.37 1.41
N CYS A 174 1.17 -15.35 1.87
CA CYS A 174 0.01 -15.80 1.10
C CYS A 174 -0.51 -14.63 0.23
N GLY A 175 -1.29 -14.97 -0.79
CA GLY A 175 -2.00 -13.97 -1.60
C GLY A 175 -3.51 -14.07 -1.42
N MET A 176 -4.21 -13.03 -1.84
CA MET A 176 -5.67 -13.00 -1.87
C MET A 176 -6.15 -13.45 -3.25
N GLY A 177 -6.88 -14.57 -3.28
CA GLY A 177 -7.47 -15.07 -4.52
C GLY A 177 -8.62 -14.20 -5.02
N ARG A 178 -9.09 -14.51 -6.23
CA ARG A 178 -10.25 -13.81 -6.81
C ARG A 178 -11.48 -13.87 -5.91
N GLU A 179 -11.78 -15.04 -5.33
CA GLU A 179 -12.96 -15.22 -4.48
C GLU A 179 -12.86 -14.39 -3.20
N ALA A 180 -11.69 -14.36 -2.55
CA ALA A 180 -11.45 -13.57 -1.35
C ALA A 180 -11.57 -12.07 -1.66
N THR A 181 -11.03 -11.61 -2.79
CA THR A 181 -11.11 -10.21 -3.22
C THR A 181 -12.55 -9.80 -3.52
N LEU A 182 -13.31 -10.64 -4.24
CA LEU A 182 -14.73 -10.37 -4.51
C LEU A 182 -15.58 -10.43 -3.24
N TYR A 183 -15.28 -11.33 -2.31
CA TYR A 183 -15.96 -11.37 -1.01
C TYR A 183 -15.91 -10.02 -0.28
N LEU A 184 -14.75 -9.36 -0.32
CA LEU A 184 -14.56 -8.03 0.27
C LEU A 184 -15.28 -6.94 -0.55
N THR A 185 -15.06 -6.90 -1.86
CA THR A 185 -15.56 -5.82 -2.72
C THR A 185 -17.07 -5.84 -2.90
N GLU A 186 -17.70 -7.00 -2.93
CA GLU A 186 -19.17 -7.18 -2.93
C GLU A 186 -19.83 -6.65 -1.65
N ARG A 187 -19.08 -6.61 -0.53
CA ARG A 187 -19.54 -6.05 0.76
C ARG A 187 -19.20 -4.56 0.91
N GLY A 188 -18.78 -3.91 -0.17
CA GLY A 188 -18.54 -2.47 -0.20
C GLY A 188 -17.13 -2.04 0.20
N VAL A 189 -16.20 -2.96 0.47
CA VAL A 189 -14.78 -2.62 0.61
C VAL A 189 -14.26 -2.07 -0.71
N ARG A 190 -13.53 -0.96 -0.65
CA ARG A 190 -13.01 -0.28 -1.85
C ARG A 190 -11.51 0.01 -1.76
N VAL A 191 -10.92 -0.13 -0.58
CA VAL A 191 -9.48 -0.05 -0.36
C VAL A 191 -9.05 -1.25 0.46
N VAL A 192 -8.05 -1.95 -0.04
CA VAL A 192 -7.43 -3.08 0.65
C VAL A 192 -5.93 -2.86 0.79
N GLY A 193 -5.23 -3.73 1.50
CA GLY A 193 -3.77 -3.66 1.57
C GLY A 193 -3.14 -4.94 2.09
N THR A 194 -1.84 -5.11 1.83
CA THR A 194 -1.04 -6.24 2.30
C THR A 194 0.36 -5.79 2.69
N ASP A 195 1.00 -6.53 3.59
CA ASP A 195 2.42 -6.39 3.90
C ASP A 195 3.33 -7.21 2.97
N ALA A 196 2.73 -7.96 2.05
CA ALA A 196 3.46 -8.66 1.00
C ALA A 196 3.85 -7.72 -0.15
N TRP A 197 4.72 -8.23 -1.01
CA TRP A 197 5.15 -7.53 -2.23
C TRP A 197 4.01 -7.35 -3.24
N SER A 198 3.03 -8.26 -3.25
CA SER A 198 1.84 -8.22 -4.10
C SER A 198 0.60 -8.68 -3.35
N TRP A 199 -0.57 -8.25 -3.78
CA TRP A 199 -1.87 -8.71 -3.30
C TRP A 199 -2.14 -10.19 -3.63
N ASP A 200 -1.72 -10.62 -4.81
CA ASP A 200 -1.77 -12.03 -5.22
C ASP A 200 -0.65 -12.84 -4.57
N ALA A 201 -0.78 -14.15 -4.60
CA ALA A 201 0.28 -15.05 -4.16
C ALA A 201 1.58 -14.76 -4.93
N PRO A 202 2.76 -14.86 -4.27
CA PRO A 202 4.02 -14.52 -4.89
C PRO A 202 4.24 -15.25 -6.22
N PHE A 203 4.74 -14.53 -7.22
CA PHE A 203 4.86 -15.02 -8.61
C PHE A 203 5.62 -16.33 -8.73
N LEU A 204 6.61 -16.58 -7.88
CA LEU A 204 7.35 -17.84 -7.88
C LEU A 204 6.44 -19.05 -7.69
N HIS A 205 5.50 -18.97 -6.75
CA HIS A 205 4.56 -20.05 -6.43
C HIS A 205 3.49 -20.17 -7.52
N THR A 206 2.94 -19.05 -7.97
CA THR A 206 1.95 -19.01 -9.06
C THR A 206 2.55 -19.53 -10.37
N ALA A 207 3.80 -19.19 -10.70
CA ALA A 207 4.48 -19.66 -11.90
C ALA A 207 4.68 -21.20 -11.89
N ARG A 208 5.04 -21.78 -10.73
CA ARG A 208 5.15 -23.23 -10.55
C ARG A 208 3.81 -23.92 -10.80
N LYS A 209 2.75 -23.43 -10.15
CA LYS A 209 1.38 -23.95 -10.33
C LYS A 209 0.91 -23.82 -11.78
N PHE A 210 1.18 -22.69 -12.43
CA PHE A 210 0.86 -22.49 -13.85
C PHE A 210 1.63 -23.45 -14.76
N ALA A 211 2.90 -23.73 -14.49
CA ALA A 211 3.68 -24.70 -15.27
C ALA A 211 3.07 -26.10 -15.22
N GLU A 212 2.49 -26.49 -14.09
CA GLU A 212 1.84 -27.79 -13.86
C GLU A 212 0.44 -27.85 -14.47
N THR A 213 -0.38 -26.83 -14.23
CA THR A 213 -1.83 -26.86 -14.57
C THR A 213 -2.13 -26.30 -15.95
N ARG A 214 -1.31 -25.38 -16.46
CA ARG A 214 -1.56 -24.56 -17.66
C ARG A 214 -2.85 -23.74 -17.59
N ASP A 215 -3.35 -23.51 -16.38
CA ASP A 215 -4.55 -22.71 -16.14
C ASP A 215 -4.18 -21.21 -16.03
N PRO A 216 -4.55 -20.37 -17.03
CA PRO A 216 -4.24 -18.94 -16.98
C PRO A 216 -5.12 -18.17 -15.98
N SER A 217 -6.18 -18.76 -15.44
CA SER A 217 -7.09 -18.08 -14.51
C SER A 217 -6.42 -17.74 -13.18
N ILE A 218 -5.42 -18.55 -12.77
CA ILE A 218 -4.66 -18.35 -11.51
C ILE A 218 -3.66 -17.18 -11.58
N VAL A 219 -3.39 -16.66 -12.79
CA VAL A 219 -2.40 -15.60 -12.98
C VAL A 219 -3.01 -14.26 -12.63
N TRP A 220 -2.54 -13.68 -11.52
CA TRP A 220 -2.96 -12.36 -11.09
C TRP A 220 -4.48 -12.27 -10.81
N GLU A 221 -5.02 -13.31 -10.20
CA GLU A 221 -6.46 -13.49 -10.05
C GLU A 221 -7.10 -12.49 -9.07
N GLY A 222 -6.38 -12.12 -8.01
CA GLY A 222 -6.83 -11.10 -7.06
C GLY A 222 -6.88 -9.72 -7.69
N HIS A 223 -5.82 -9.29 -8.39
CA HIS A 223 -5.81 -8.04 -9.15
C HIS A 223 -6.93 -8.01 -10.20
N LYS A 224 -7.05 -9.09 -10.98
CA LYS A 224 -8.05 -9.18 -12.06
C LYS A 224 -9.49 -9.18 -11.56
N ALA A 225 -9.75 -9.49 -10.30
CA ALA A 225 -11.06 -9.30 -9.68
C ALA A 225 -11.51 -7.83 -9.74
N GLY A 226 -10.58 -6.86 -9.75
CA GLY A 226 -10.85 -5.44 -9.93
C GLY A 226 -11.48 -5.06 -11.28
N ARG A 227 -11.46 -5.97 -12.27
CA ARG A 227 -12.20 -5.81 -13.51
C ARG A 227 -13.71 -5.94 -13.30
N GLU A 228 -14.12 -6.75 -12.32
CA GLU A 228 -15.53 -7.00 -12.00
C GLU A 228 -16.07 -5.93 -11.07
N ILE A 229 -15.34 -5.64 -9.98
CA ILE A 229 -15.65 -4.58 -9.03
C ILE A 229 -14.38 -3.80 -8.77
N GLY A 230 -14.35 -2.52 -9.17
CA GLY A 230 -13.19 -1.64 -9.02
C GLY A 230 -12.85 -1.40 -7.56
N TYR A 231 -11.58 -1.50 -7.21
CA TYR A 231 -11.04 -1.25 -5.89
C TYR A 231 -9.59 -0.77 -6.00
N PHE A 232 -9.09 -0.15 -4.94
CA PHE A 232 -7.69 0.24 -4.80
C PHE A 232 -7.00 -0.69 -3.80
N GLN A 233 -5.72 -0.97 -4.02
CA GLN A 233 -4.96 -1.81 -3.09
C GLN A 233 -3.63 -1.20 -2.71
N MET A 234 -3.25 -1.31 -1.44
CA MET A 234 -1.92 -0.97 -0.95
C MET A 234 -1.05 -2.22 -0.92
N GLU A 235 0.19 -2.06 -1.29
CA GLU A 235 1.20 -3.11 -1.19
C GLU A 235 2.39 -2.65 -0.37
N LYS A 236 3.15 -3.61 0.18
CA LYS A 236 4.32 -3.37 1.02
C LYS A 236 4.00 -2.52 2.26
N LEU A 237 2.85 -2.81 2.89
CA LEU A 237 2.57 -2.28 4.22
C LEU A 237 3.54 -2.87 5.24
N HIS A 238 3.73 -2.19 6.35
CA HIS A 238 4.64 -2.63 7.41
C HIS A 238 3.98 -2.55 8.78
N ARG A 239 4.50 -3.33 9.76
CA ARG A 239 4.03 -3.32 11.16
C ARG A 239 2.56 -3.69 11.36
N LEU A 240 1.94 -4.43 10.42
CA LEU A 240 0.54 -4.86 10.56
C LEU A 240 0.33 -5.77 11.78
N GLN A 241 1.37 -6.48 12.24
CA GLN A 241 1.32 -7.31 13.45
C GLN A 241 1.04 -6.51 14.73
N GLU A 242 1.28 -5.19 14.73
CA GLU A 242 1.00 -4.32 15.89
C GLU A 242 -0.46 -3.86 15.95
N LEU A 243 -1.24 -4.09 14.89
CA LEU A 243 -2.65 -3.69 14.84
C LEU A 243 -3.54 -4.72 15.53
N PRO A 244 -4.60 -4.30 16.24
CA PRO A 244 -5.71 -5.16 16.61
C PRO A 244 -6.45 -5.66 15.36
N GLY A 245 -7.42 -6.57 15.50
CA GLY A 245 -8.25 -7.03 14.38
C GLY A 245 -9.15 -5.94 13.80
N ASN A 246 -9.62 -5.03 14.64
CA ASN A 246 -10.46 -3.87 14.28
C ASN A 246 -10.36 -2.79 15.37
N GLY A 247 -11.14 -1.70 15.24
CA GLY A 247 -11.20 -0.63 16.24
C GLY A 247 -10.09 0.42 16.07
N PHE A 248 -9.57 0.58 14.87
CA PHE A 248 -8.63 1.61 14.46
C PHE A 248 -9.07 2.22 13.12
N GLU A 249 -8.44 3.31 12.73
CA GLU A 249 -8.66 3.94 11.42
C GLU A 249 -7.38 3.86 10.58
N ILE A 250 -7.53 3.79 9.26
CA ILE A 250 -6.41 3.88 8.32
C ILE A 250 -6.54 5.16 7.51
N CYS A 251 -5.43 5.90 7.39
CA CYS A 251 -5.25 7.02 6.48
C CYS A 251 -4.18 6.64 5.44
N CYS A 252 -4.52 6.69 4.14
CA CYS A 252 -3.68 6.16 3.06
C CYS A 252 -3.82 6.97 1.76
N PHE A 253 -3.83 8.29 1.82
CA PHE A 253 -3.95 9.14 0.63
C PHE A 253 -2.77 8.91 -0.34
N PRO A 254 -3.03 8.51 -1.61
CA PRO A 254 -1.97 8.33 -2.59
C PRO A 254 -1.48 9.67 -3.14
N VAL A 255 -0.21 9.72 -3.54
CA VAL A 255 0.32 10.84 -4.31
C VAL A 255 -0.42 10.92 -5.64
N LYS A 256 -0.90 12.14 -5.97
CA LYS A 256 -1.72 12.40 -7.16
C LYS A 256 -0.86 12.51 -8.41
N ILE A 257 -0.61 11.40 -9.09
CA ILE A 257 0.11 11.34 -10.35
C ILE A 257 -0.91 11.15 -11.48
N LYS A 258 -1.06 12.17 -12.35
CA LYS A 258 -2.08 12.18 -13.39
C LYS A 258 -1.93 11.02 -14.37
N GLY A 259 -3.00 10.22 -14.51
CA GLY A 259 -3.08 9.10 -15.45
C GLY A 259 -2.23 7.88 -15.05
N ALA A 260 -1.67 7.86 -13.83
CA ALA A 260 -0.82 6.76 -13.40
C ALA A 260 -1.62 5.58 -12.85
N SER A 261 -0.99 4.40 -12.92
CA SER A 261 -1.54 3.13 -12.43
C SER A 261 -1.45 2.97 -10.92
N ALA A 262 -0.54 3.71 -10.26
CA ALA A 262 -0.32 3.70 -8.83
C ALA A 262 0.24 5.02 -8.32
N GLY A 263 0.27 5.21 -7.00
CA GLY A 263 0.91 6.34 -6.33
C GLY A 263 1.39 5.96 -4.94
N TRP A 264 2.54 6.50 -4.55
CA TRP A 264 3.08 6.28 -3.21
C TRP A 264 2.14 6.80 -2.14
N THR A 265 2.08 6.12 -1.01
CA THR A 265 1.30 6.56 0.14
C THR A 265 2.12 6.44 1.43
N ARG A 266 1.99 7.41 2.33
CA ARG A 266 2.39 7.24 3.73
C ARG A 266 1.18 6.72 4.49
N ALA A 267 0.93 5.41 4.39
CA ALA A 267 -0.16 4.76 5.10
C ALA A 267 0.11 4.78 6.61
N VAL A 268 -0.88 5.16 7.39
CA VAL A 268 -0.81 5.17 8.86
C VAL A 268 -2.08 4.59 9.46
N ALA A 269 -1.95 3.92 10.61
CA ALA A 269 -3.08 3.57 11.45
C ALA A 269 -3.20 4.54 12.61
N ILE A 270 -4.43 4.92 12.96
CA ILE A 270 -4.75 5.75 14.12
C ILE A 270 -5.44 4.85 15.15
N LEU A 271 -4.74 4.60 16.25
CA LEU A 271 -5.19 3.75 17.35
C LEU A 271 -5.82 4.62 18.44
N ALA A 272 -6.88 4.10 19.10
CA ALA A 272 -7.58 4.77 20.21
C ALA A 272 -6.72 4.87 21.46
#